data_781d9bcd9f2c0d76334f94de8cc39c4c
#
_entry.id   781d9bcd9f2c0d76334f94de8cc39c4c
#
_cell.length_a   1.000
_cell.length_b   1.000
_cell.length_c   1.000
_cell.angle_alpha   90.00
_cell.angle_beta   90.00
_cell.angle_gamma   90.00
#
_symmetry.space_group_name_H-M   'P 1'
#
loop_
_entity.id
_entity.type
_entity.pdbx_description
1 polymer ?
#
loop_
_entity_poly.entity_id
_entity_poly.type
_entity_poly.pdbx_seq_one_letter_code
_entity_poly.pdbx_strand_id
1 'polypeptide(L)'
;MNACKLVGLLLLLLWGHTALYAQQVRTVRGRVQTVEAGSNEKRALPSASIVILAKSDSAFIKGITSDKNGRFILNYQPQKKKKYLLKVSFMGMQSVYRALEDSVSVNIGTVVLKDDDIQISEVTITGKLQEVVMEGDTTVINAAAFKTPEGAYLEDLVKRVPGLVYNKKDNSLTYNGQPISEINVNGEAFFSGDKKTALENLPADLISKLKVYDKKSK
;
A
#
# COMPACT_ATOMS: atom_id res chain seq x y z
N MET A 1 48.30 41.16 13.97
CA MET A 1 47.47 40.32 13.09
C MET A 1 46.21 40.00 13.86
N ASN A 2 45.10 40.50 13.42
CA ASN A 2 43.99 40.97 14.24
C ASN A 2 43.12 39.83 14.83
N ALA A 3 42.99 39.82 16.16
CA ALA A 3 42.09 38.91 16.90
C ALA A 3 40.66 38.85 16.33
N CYS A 4 40.21 39.95 15.75
CA CYS A 4 38.89 40.05 15.10
C CYS A 4 38.73 39.16 13.85
N LYS A 5 39.82 38.92 13.08
CA LYS A 5 39.82 38.01 11.94
C LYS A 5 39.81 36.54 12.34
N LEU A 6 40.43 36.21 13.47
CA LEU A 6 40.45 34.86 14.03
C LEU A 6 39.07 34.46 14.57
N VAL A 7 38.38 35.38 15.24
CA VAL A 7 37.02 35.17 15.77
C VAL A 7 36.00 35.00 14.63
N GLY A 8 36.15 35.79 13.55
CA GLY A 8 35.31 35.63 12.35
C GLY A 8 35.49 34.30 11.64
N LEU A 9 36.72 33.78 11.58
CA LEU A 9 37.03 32.47 10.98
C LEU A 9 36.50 31.33 11.86
N LEU A 10 36.54 31.47 13.17
CA LEU A 10 36.00 30.48 14.12
C LEU A 10 34.47 30.41 14.09
N LEU A 11 33.81 31.56 13.92
CA LEU A 11 32.32 31.61 13.75
C LEU A 11 31.84 31.00 12.41
N LEU A 12 32.60 31.12 11.34
CA LEU A 12 32.32 30.50 10.05
C LEU A 12 32.46 28.96 10.10
N LEU A 13 33.36 28.43 10.93
CA LEU A 13 33.51 26.97 11.12
C LEU A 13 32.38 26.35 11.96
N LEU A 14 31.69 27.13 12.80
CA LEU A 14 30.57 26.67 13.62
C LEU A 14 29.24 26.58 12.85
N TRP A 15 29.10 27.25 11.71
CA TRP A 15 27.85 27.21 10.88
C TRP A 15 27.82 26.09 9.83
N GLY A 16 28.90 25.33 9.70
CA GLY A 16 29.07 24.30 8.67
C GLY A 16 28.48 22.92 8.99
N HIS A 17 27.89 22.70 10.18
CA HIS A 17 27.39 21.38 10.58
C HIS A 17 25.87 21.26 10.42
N THR A 18 25.31 21.64 9.27
CA THR A 18 24.02 21.10 8.86
C THR A 18 24.25 19.63 8.53
N ALA A 19 24.07 18.76 9.51
CA ALA A 19 24.02 17.32 9.24
C ALA A 19 22.90 17.07 8.24
N LEU A 20 23.26 16.87 6.98
CA LEU A 20 22.35 16.29 5.99
C LEU A 20 21.99 14.90 6.54
N TYR A 21 20.87 14.79 7.21
CA TYR A 21 20.25 13.50 7.49
C TYR A 21 19.76 12.93 6.17
N ALA A 22 20.65 12.28 5.43
CA ALA A 22 20.26 11.49 4.29
C ALA A 22 19.25 10.45 4.80
N GLN A 23 17.99 10.58 4.41
CA GLN A 23 16.98 9.58 4.73
C GLN A 23 17.42 8.27 4.09
N GLN A 24 17.78 7.32 4.93
CA GLN A 24 18.29 6.03 4.48
C GLN A 24 17.17 5.25 3.78
N VAL A 25 17.27 5.12 2.46
CA VAL A 25 16.37 4.27 1.67
C VAL A 25 16.72 2.82 1.95
N ARG A 26 15.72 2.00 2.23
CA ARG A 26 15.85 0.55 2.37
C ARG A 26 15.26 -0.15 1.17
N THR A 27 15.90 -1.23 0.77
CA THR A 27 15.50 -2.06 -0.37
C THR A 27 15.07 -3.44 0.11
N VAL A 28 13.88 -3.88 -0.29
CA VAL A 28 13.38 -5.24 -0.10
C VAL A 28 13.22 -5.89 -1.46
N ARG A 29 13.79 -7.08 -1.64
CA ARG A 29 13.72 -7.83 -2.89
C ARG A 29 13.35 -9.28 -2.64
N GLY A 30 12.73 -9.90 -3.64
CA GLY A 30 12.33 -11.30 -3.56
C GLY A 30 11.65 -11.79 -4.83
N ARG A 31 11.06 -12.97 -4.72
CA ARG A 31 10.27 -13.58 -5.79
C ARG A 31 8.99 -14.16 -5.22
N VAL A 32 7.89 -13.98 -5.93
CA VAL A 32 6.60 -14.59 -5.60
C VAL A 32 6.34 -15.75 -6.54
N GLN A 33 5.92 -16.87 -5.97
CA GLN A 33 5.56 -18.08 -6.70
C GLN A 33 4.24 -18.62 -6.14
N THR A 34 3.57 -19.44 -6.94
CA THR A 34 2.46 -20.29 -6.50
C THR A 34 2.77 -21.75 -6.80
N VAL A 35 2.02 -22.64 -6.20
CA VAL A 35 2.03 -24.08 -6.49
C VAL A 35 0.76 -24.40 -7.27
N GLU A 36 0.90 -25.08 -8.41
CA GLU A 36 -0.25 -25.49 -9.20
C GLU A 36 -1.06 -26.55 -8.46
N ALA A 37 -2.38 -26.41 -8.47
CA ALA A 37 -3.29 -27.37 -7.86
C ALA A 37 -3.05 -28.78 -8.43
N GLY A 38 -2.79 -29.76 -7.53
CA GLY A 38 -2.50 -31.15 -7.92
C GLY A 38 -1.06 -31.42 -8.39
N SER A 39 -0.17 -30.42 -8.37
CA SER A 39 1.25 -30.54 -8.71
C SER A 39 2.09 -29.88 -7.62
N ASN A 40 3.34 -30.36 -7.47
CA ASN A 40 4.33 -29.69 -6.61
C ASN A 40 5.17 -28.65 -7.38
N GLU A 41 4.83 -28.37 -8.64
CA GLU A 41 5.55 -27.43 -9.46
C GLU A 41 5.29 -25.99 -9.02
N LYS A 42 6.38 -25.27 -8.81
CA LYS A 42 6.33 -23.84 -8.44
C LYS A 42 6.37 -23.00 -9.70
N ARG A 43 5.38 -22.16 -9.89
CA ARG A 43 5.30 -21.21 -11.00
C ARG A 43 5.51 -19.78 -10.51
N ALA A 44 6.14 -18.94 -11.32
CA ALA A 44 6.22 -17.52 -11.07
C ALA A 44 4.80 -16.91 -11.01
N LEU A 45 4.55 -16.06 -10.02
CA LEU A 45 3.28 -15.36 -9.87
C LEU A 45 3.45 -13.88 -10.23
N PRO A 46 3.11 -13.47 -11.46
CA PRO A 46 3.11 -12.07 -11.85
C PRO A 46 1.94 -11.30 -11.21
N SER A 47 2.09 -9.98 -11.10
CA SER A 47 1.06 -9.08 -10.57
C SER A 47 0.60 -9.40 -9.14
N ALA A 48 1.38 -10.17 -8.36
CA ALA A 48 1.12 -10.30 -6.94
C ALA A 48 1.37 -8.96 -6.25
N SER A 49 0.53 -8.58 -5.30
CA SER A 49 0.67 -7.35 -4.53
C SER A 49 1.69 -7.54 -3.43
N ILE A 50 2.67 -6.64 -3.37
CA ILE A 50 3.73 -6.59 -2.36
C ILE A 50 3.61 -5.25 -1.62
N VAL A 51 3.28 -5.29 -0.34
CA VAL A 51 3.00 -4.10 0.45
C VAL A 51 3.84 -4.11 1.73
N ILE A 52 4.44 -2.97 2.05
CA ILE A 52 5.08 -2.74 3.36
C ILE A 52 4.08 -2.04 4.27
N LEU A 53 3.91 -2.60 5.46
CA LEU A 53 3.04 -2.11 6.52
C LEU A 53 3.86 -1.75 7.75
N ALA A 54 3.43 -0.74 8.49
CA ALA A 54 3.93 -0.52 9.84
C ALA A 54 3.41 -1.64 10.75
N LYS A 55 4.30 -2.26 11.55
CA LYS A 55 3.92 -3.40 12.41
C LYS A 55 2.98 -3.00 13.56
N SER A 56 2.98 -1.72 13.96
CA SER A 56 2.23 -1.23 15.11
C SER A 56 0.73 -1.15 14.89
N ASP A 57 0.32 -0.74 13.68
CA ASP A 57 -1.05 -0.36 13.35
C ASP A 57 -1.49 -0.83 11.96
N SER A 58 -0.65 -1.65 11.31
CA SER A 58 -0.84 -2.11 9.93
C SER A 58 -1.02 -0.99 8.90
N ALA A 59 -0.56 0.23 9.23
CA ALA A 59 -0.64 1.36 8.31
C ALA A 59 0.20 1.08 7.06
N PHE A 60 -0.38 1.39 5.89
CA PHE A 60 0.29 1.28 4.59
C PHE A 60 1.48 2.23 4.50
N ILE A 61 2.62 1.75 4.04
CA ILE A 61 3.84 2.54 3.82
C ILE A 61 4.17 2.65 2.33
N LYS A 62 4.26 1.52 1.64
CA LYS A 62 4.63 1.46 0.22
C LYS A 62 4.16 0.15 -0.40
N GLY A 63 3.82 0.16 -1.70
CA GLY A 63 3.43 -1.05 -2.42
C GLY A 63 3.90 -1.06 -3.86
N ILE A 64 4.10 -2.25 -4.38
CA ILE A 64 4.37 -2.56 -5.79
C ILE A 64 3.75 -3.90 -6.15
N THR A 65 3.83 -4.26 -7.43
CA THR A 65 3.49 -5.60 -7.92
C THR A 65 4.72 -6.37 -8.37
N SER A 66 4.64 -7.69 -8.37
CA SER A 66 5.66 -8.55 -8.97
C SER A 66 5.64 -8.46 -10.50
N ASP A 67 6.81 -8.60 -11.11
CA ASP A 67 7.00 -8.63 -12.55
C ASP A 67 6.51 -9.95 -13.20
N LYS A 68 6.63 -10.07 -14.51
CA LYS A 68 6.27 -11.29 -15.28
C LYS A 68 6.99 -12.57 -14.82
N ASN A 69 8.11 -12.45 -14.13
CA ASN A 69 8.89 -13.55 -13.57
C ASN A 69 8.63 -13.75 -12.07
N GLY A 70 7.63 -13.04 -11.50
CA GLY A 70 7.32 -13.03 -10.08
C GLY A 70 8.33 -12.29 -9.22
N ARG A 71 9.30 -11.55 -9.78
CA ARG A 71 10.32 -10.81 -9.02
C ARG A 71 9.80 -9.44 -8.60
N PHE A 72 10.32 -8.94 -7.48
CA PHE A 72 10.05 -7.58 -7.01
C PHE A 72 11.27 -6.94 -6.37
N ILE A 73 11.36 -5.62 -6.47
CA ILE A 73 12.32 -4.77 -5.78
C ILE A 73 11.55 -3.55 -5.28
N LEU A 74 11.42 -3.42 -3.98
CA LEU A 74 10.66 -2.35 -3.33
C LEU A 74 11.58 -1.49 -2.47
N ASN A 75 11.63 -0.20 -2.78
CA ASN A 75 12.39 0.79 -2.03
C ASN A 75 11.43 1.59 -1.13
N TYR A 76 11.78 1.75 0.14
CA TYR A 76 11.01 2.55 1.08
C TYR A 76 11.90 3.32 2.03
N GLN A 77 11.36 4.36 2.65
CA GLN A 77 12.04 5.19 3.64
C GLN A 77 11.54 4.81 5.04
N PRO A 78 12.39 4.18 5.88
CA PRO A 78 11.99 3.81 7.23
C PRO A 78 11.97 5.03 8.15
N GLN A 79 11.00 5.07 9.06
CA GLN A 79 10.99 5.99 10.18
C GLN A 79 11.77 5.40 11.36
N LYS A 80 12.47 6.24 12.11
CA LYS A 80 13.25 5.80 13.30
C LYS A 80 12.36 5.03 14.28
N LYS A 81 12.86 3.90 14.80
CA LYS A 81 12.20 3.03 15.81
C LYS A 81 10.93 2.31 15.34
N LYS A 82 10.49 2.45 14.09
CA LYS A 82 9.35 1.68 13.58
C LYS A 82 9.79 0.33 13.01
N LYS A 83 9.03 -0.72 13.30
CA LYS A 83 9.16 -2.05 12.71
C LYS A 83 8.16 -2.19 11.57
N TYR A 84 8.52 -3.01 10.58
CA TYR A 84 7.74 -3.16 9.35
C TYR A 84 7.42 -4.63 9.08
N LEU A 85 6.31 -4.86 8.39
CA LEU A 85 5.89 -6.14 7.84
C LEU A 85 5.80 -6.02 6.32
N LEU A 86 6.24 -7.04 5.62
CA LEU A 86 5.94 -7.24 4.22
C LEU A 86 4.70 -8.12 4.13
N LYS A 87 3.65 -7.64 3.47
CA LYS A 87 2.49 -8.44 3.07
C LYS A 87 2.63 -8.77 1.59
N VAL A 88 2.50 -10.03 1.24
CA VAL A 88 2.41 -10.50 -0.14
C VAL A 88 1.07 -11.18 -0.31
N SER A 89 0.28 -10.73 -1.29
CA SER A 89 -1.07 -11.23 -1.55
C SER A 89 -1.37 -11.33 -3.04
N PHE A 90 -2.32 -12.21 -3.36
CA PHE A 90 -2.89 -12.35 -4.70
C PHE A 90 -4.34 -12.81 -4.56
N MET A 91 -5.21 -12.42 -5.50
CA MET A 91 -6.62 -12.75 -5.43
C MET A 91 -6.84 -14.27 -5.39
N GLY A 92 -7.66 -14.73 -4.43
CA GLY A 92 -7.96 -16.16 -4.23
C GLY A 92 -6.82 -16.95 -3.58
N MET A 93 -5.79 -16.29 -3.03
CA MET A 93 -4.67 -16.95 -2.35
C MET A 93 -4.47 -16.41 -0.93
N GLN A 94 -3.99 -17.26 -0.04
CA GLN A 94 -3.66 -16.87 1.34
C GLN A 94 -2.54 -15.84 1.35
N SER A 95 -2.78 -14.74 2.04
CA SER A 95 -1.78 -13.69 2.23
C SER A 95 -0.63 -14.14 3.12
N VAL A 96 0.60 -13.83 2.71
CA VAL A 96 1.82 -14.15 3.48
C VAL A 96 2.41 -12.89 4.08
N TYR A 97 2.71 -12.93 5.38
CA TYR A 97 3.35 -11.84 6.12
C TYR A 97 4.77 -12.22 6.50
N ARG A 98 5.71 -11.28 6.35
CA ARG A 98 7.12 -11.43 6.75
C ARG A 98 7.57 -10.19 7.52
N ALA A 99 8.18 -10.39 8.68
CA ALA A 99 8.82 -9.29 9.40
C ALA A 99 10.04 -8.80 8.60
N LEU A 100 10.19 -7.48 8.47
CA LEU A 100 11.35 -6.88 7.85
C LEU A 100 12.40 -6.57 8.92
N GLU A 101 13.63 -7.02 8.66
CA GLU A 101 14.78 -6.73 9.51
C GLU A 101 15.27 -5.29 9.32
N ASP A 102 15.97 -4.78 10.31
CA ASP A 102 16.55 -3.43 10.31
C ASP A 102 17.83 -3.37 9.48
N SER A 103 17.74 -3.76 8.20
CA SER A 103 18.85 -3.78 7.25
C SER A 103 18.61 -2.84 6.07
N VAL A 104 19.67 -2.32 5.47
CA VAL A 104 19.61 -1.45 4.28
C VAL A 104 19.06 -2.22 3.08
N SER A 105 19.39 -3.51 2.97
CA SER A 105 18.90 -4.38 1.90
C SER A 105 18.51 -5.74 2.47
N VAL A 106 17.27 -6.14 2.26
CA VAL A 106 16.72 -7.41 2.72
C VAL A 106 16.33 -8.24 1.52
N ASN A 107 16.87 -9.46 1.42
CA ASN A 107 16.41 -10.44 0.45
C ASN A 107 15.47 -11.44 1.14
N ILE A 108 14.19 -11.35 0.82
CA ILE A 108 13.14 -12.21 1.39
C ILE A 108 13.20 -13.64 0.81
N GLY A 109 13.93 -13.83 -0.29
CA GLY A 109 13.94 -15.09 -1.02
C GLY A 109 12.65 -15.32 -1.80
N THR A 110 12.19 -16.57 -1.83
CA THR A 110 10.95 -16.95 -2.52
C THR A 110 9.79 -17.00 -1.54
N VAL A 111 8.75 -16.25 -1.83
CA VAL A 111 7.45 -16.32 -1.13
C VAL A 111 6.52 -17.18 -1.99
N VAL A 112 5.99 -18.25 -1.42
CA VAL A 112 5.02 -19.14 -2.09
C VAL A 112 3.64 -18.82 -1.54
N LEU A 113 2.73 -18.38 -2.40
CA LEU A 113 1.32 -18.25 -2.09
C LEU A 113 0.62 -19.57 -2.41
N LYS A 114 -0.31 -19.95 -1.55
CA LYS A 114 -1.17 -21.13 -1.73
C LYS A 114 -2.59 -20.66 -1.98
N ASP A 115 -3.34 -21.46 -2.71
CA ASP A 115 -4.77 -21.22 -2.87
C ASP A 115 -5.44 -21.14 -1.49
N ASP A 116 -6.36 -20.21 -1.37
CA ASP A 116 -7.20 -20.13 -0.17
C ASP A 116 -8.35 -21.12 -0.37
N ASP A 117 -8.28 -22.24 0.37
CA ASP A 117 -9.42 -23.14 0.48
C ASP A 117 -10.51 -22.36 1.21
N ILE A 118 -11.45 -21.82 0.44
CA ILE A 118 -12.52 -20.96 0.94
C ILE A 118 -13.38 -21.76 1.93
N GLN A 119 -12.99 -21.77 3.19
CA GLN A 119 -13.90 -21.98 4.29
C GLN A 119 -14.66 -20.67 4.48
N ILE A 120 -15.90 -20.64 4.01
CA ILE A 120 -16.84 -19.53 4.26
C ILE A 120 -17.14 -19.54 5.76
N SER A 121 -16.28 -18.90 6.55
CA SER A 121 -16.58 -18.60 7.94
C SER A 121 -17.48 -17.38 7.95
N GLU A 122 -18.75 -17.62 8.22
CA GLU A 122 -19.74 -16.58 8.44
C GLU A 122 -19.37 -15.76 9.69
N VAL A 123 -18.72 -14.63 9.47
CA VAL A 123 -18.49 -13.66 10.56
C VAL A 123 -19.73 -12.82 10.70
N THR A 124 -20.56 -13.14 11.70
CA THR A 124 -21.71 -12.33 12.10
C THR A 124 -21.21 -11.05 12.78
N ILE A 125 -21.19 -9.94 12.06
CA ILE A 125 -20.93 -8.61 12.65
C ILE A 125 -22.24 -8.08 13.24
N THR A 126 -22.39 -8.15 14.55
CA THR A 126 -23.48 -7.53 15.31
C THR A 126 -23.13 -6.07 15.63
N GLY A 127 -23.31 -5.20 14.65
CA GLY A 127 -23.23 -3.75 14.80
C GLY A 127 -23.56 -3.09 13.46
N LYS A 128 -24.56 -2.21 13.42
CA LYS A 128 -24.81 -1.38 12.22
C LYS A 128 -23.69 -0.35 12.09
N LEU A 129 -22.61 -0.69 11.41
CA LEU A 129 -21.63 0.29 10.96
C LEU A 129 -22.33 1.22 9.95
N GLN A 130 -22.24 2.52 10.16
CA GLN A 130 -22.71 3.47 9.15
C GLN A 130 -21.85 3.30 7.91
N GLU A 131 -22.49 2.95 6.79
CA GLU A 131 -21.82 2.66 5.52
C GLU A 131 -21.17 3.90 4.93
N VAL A 132 -21.91 5.03 4.95
CA VAL A 132 -21.50 6.31 4.37
C VAL A 132 -21.83 7.44 5.34
N VAL A 133 -20.87 8.33 5.57
CA VAL A 133 -21.02 9.53 6.42
C VAL A 133 -20.51 10.74 5.64
N MET A 134 -21.20 11.89 5.78
CA MET A 134 -20.72 13.16 5.25
C MET A 134 -19.93 13.90 6.34
N GLU A 135 -18.66 14.21 6.07
CA GLU A 135 -17.81 15.06 6.92
C GLU A 135 -17.54 16.39 6.16
N GLY A 136 -18.40 17.37 6.32
CA GLY A 136 -18.34 18.62 5.54
C GLY A 136 -18.62 18.37 4.06
N ASP A 137 -17.65 18.69 3.19
CA ASP A 137 -17.68 18.47 1.74
C ASP A 137 -17.08 17.10 1.32
N THR A 138 -16.69 16.28 2.29
CA THR A 138 -16.08 14.97 2.06
C THR A 138 -17.06 13.85 2.36
N THR A 139 -17.26 12.95 1.39
CA THR A 139 -17.97 11.69 1.65
C THR A 139 -16.99 10.67 2.21
N VAL A 140 -17.27 10.16 3.39
CA VAL A 140 -16.49 9.12 4.06
C VAL A 140 -17.26 7.81 4.01
N ILE A 141 -16.69 6.80 3.39
CA ILE A 141 -17.25 5.47 3.21
C ILE A 141 -16.46 4.51 4.08
N ASN A 142 -17.15 3.80 4.98
CA ASN A 142 -16.53 2.82 5.84
C ASN A 142 -16.35 1.50 5.08
N ALA A 143 -15.13 1.15 4.73
CA ALA A 143 -14.84 -0.05 3.97
C ALA A 143 -15.28 -1.35 4.68
N ALA A 144 -15.19 -1.40 6.01
CA ALA A 144 -15.59 -2.56 6.80
C ALA A 144 -17.10 -2.87 6.76
N ALA A 145 -17.93 -1.90 6.32
CA ALA A 145 -19.36 -2.13 6.11
C ALA A 145 -19.65 -2.99 4.86
N PHE A 146 -18.68 -3.11 3.94
CA PHE A 146 -18.82 -3.82 2.67
C PHE A 146 -17.92 -5.06 2.69
N LYS A 147 -18.54 -6.24 2.85
CA LYS A 147 -17.82 -7.52 2.88
C LYS A 147 -17.16 -7.79 1.53
N THR A 148 -15.87 -7.98 1.51
CA THR A 148 -15.09 -8.46 0.36
C THR A 148 -14.51 -9.84 0.65
N PRO A 149 -14.31 -10.71 -0.37
CA PRO A 149 -13.60 -11.97 -0.19
C PRO A 149 -12.17 -11.75 0.31
N GLU A 150 -11.59 -12.77 0.94
CA GLU A 150 -10.17 -12.72 1.29
C GLU A 150 -9.30 -12.60 0.03
N GLY A 151 -8.24 -11.79 0.11
CA GLY A 151 -7.40 -11.50 -1.05
C GLY A 151 -8.00 -10.56 -2.09
N ALA A 152 -9.23 -10.06 -1.91
CA ALA A 152 -9.86 -9.10 -2.82
C ALA A 152 -9.07 -7.78 -2.90
N TYR A 153 -9.22 -7.09 -4.03
CA TYR A 153 -8.59 -5.79 -4.29
C TYR A 153 -9.60 -4.64 -4.19
N LEU A 154 -9.08 -3.40 -4.24
CA LEU A 154 -9.90 -2.19 -4.20
C LEU A 154 -11.03 -2.19 -5.24
N GLU A 155 -10.81 -2.77 -6.42
CA GLU A 155 -11.84 -2.92 -7.44
C GLU A 155 -13.08 -3.67 -6.92
N ASP A 156 -12.88 -4.74 -6.15
CA ASP A 156 -13.99 -5.53 -5.61
C ASP A 156 -14.74 -4.80 -4.51
N LEU A 157 -14.03 -3.98 -3.73
CA LEU A 157 -14.65 -3.07 -2.78
C LEU A 157 -15.47 -1.99 -3.49
N VAL A 158 -14.92 -1.35 -4.52
CA VAL A 158 -15.58 -0.31 -5.34
C VAL A 158 -16.89 -0.81 -5.93
N LYS A 159 -16.94 -2.05 -6.44
CA LYS A 159 -18.16 -2.66 -6.98
C LYS A 159 -19.31 -2.82 -5.95
N ARG A 160 -18.98 -2.83 -4.66
CA ARG A 160 -19.93 -3.03 -3.57
C ARG A 160 -20.39 -1.72 -2.93
N VAL A 161 -19.63 -0.64 -3.14
CA VAL A 161 -19.93 0.69 -2.57
C VAL A 161 -20.96 1.39 -3.44
N PRO A 162 -22.13 1.77 -2.91
CA PRO A 162 -23.13 2.53 -3.65
C PRO A 162 -22.55 3.85 -4.17
N GLY A 163 -22.86 4.16 -5.43
CA GLY A 163 -22.42 5.39 -6.10
C GLY A 163 -21.03 5.32 -6.72
N LEU A 164 -20.16 4.38 -6.33
CA LEU A 164 -18.88 4.14 -7.03
C LEU A 164 -19.10 3.22 -8.24
N VAL A 165 -18.59 3.64 -9.39
CA VAL A 165 -18.63 2.85 -10.63
C VAL A 165 -17.27 2.87 -11.28
N TYR A 166 -16.70 1.69 -11.52
CA TYR A 166 -15.47 1.51 -12.28
C TYR A 166 -15.75 0.80 -13.58
N ASN A 167 -15.36 1.41 -14.69
CA ASN A 167 -15.45 0.83 -16.03
C ASN A 167 -14.04 0.47 -16.53
N LYS A 168 -13.79 -0.83 -16.66
CA LYS A 168 -12.49 -1.37 -17.12
C LYS A 168 -12.16 -1.03 -18.57
N LYS A 169 -13.16 -0.79 -19.43
CA LYS A 169 -12.93 -0.58 -20.86
C LYS A 169 -12.24 0.76 -21.15
N ASP A 170 -12.65 1.80 -20.45
CA ASP A 170 -12.14 3.16 -20.60
C ASP A 170 -11.34 3.64 -19.37
N ASN A 171 -11.17 2.77 -18.38
CA ASN A 171 -10.46 3.05 -17.14
C ASN A 171 -11.04 4.24 -16.34
N SER A 172 -12.36 4.49 -16.51
CA SER A 172 -13.05 5.54 -15.79
C SER A 172 -13.54 5.07 -14.43
N LEU A 173 -13.35 5.90 -13.42
CA LEU A 173 -13.89 5.74 -12.09
C LEU A 173 -14.76 6.96 -11.76
N THR A 174 -15.99 6.73 -11.33
CA THR A 174 -16.93 7.80 -10.97
C THR A 174 -17.53 7.57 -9.60
N TYR A 175 -17.93 8.65 -8.93
CA TYR A 175 -18.77 8.62 -7.75
C TYR A 175 -20.02 9.47 -7.98
N ASN A 176 -21.20 8.87 -7.87
CA ASN A 176 -22.49 9.51 -8.18
C ASN A 176 -22.49 10.22 -9.55
N GLY A 177 -21.83 9.63 -10.56
CA GLY A 177 -21.69 10.18 -11.90
C GLY A 177 -20.57 11.23 -12.08
N GLN A 178 -19.94 11.69 -11.01
CA GLN A 178 -18.81 12.62 -11.07
C GLN A 178 -17.49 11.85 -11.27
N PRO A 179 -16.61 12.26 -12.20
CA PRO A 179 -15.38 11.55 -12.48
C PRO A 179 -14.37 11.73 -11.35
N ILE A 180 -13.73 10.64 -10.95
CA ILE A 180 -12.58 10.63 -10.02
C ILE A 180 -11.30 10.73 -10.84
N SER A 181 -10.51 11.76 -10.60
CA SER A 181 -9.28 12.03 -11.34
C SER A 181 -8.10 11.20 -10.86
N GLU A 182 -7.96 10.98 -9.54
CA GLU A 182 -6.82 10.31 -8.94
C GLU A 182 -7.21 9.48 -7.71
N ILE A 183 -6.37 8.49 -7.37
CA ILE A 183 -6.47 7.71 -6.15
C ILE A 183 -5.22 7.97 -5.32
N ASN A 184 -5.41 8.41 -4.07
CA ASN A 184 -4.36 8.60 -3.10
C ASN A 184 -4.53 7.65 -1.91
N VAL A 185 -3.44 7.15 -1.37
CA VAL A 185 -3.41 6.33 -0.16
C VAL A 185 -2.65 7.10 0.91
N ASN A 186 -3.33 7.44 2.01
CA ASN A 186 -2.78 8.29 3.08
C ASN A 186 -2.26 9.65 2.58
N GLY A 187 -2.89 10.20 1.54
CA GLY A 187 -2.53 11.48 0.94
C GLY A 187 -1.41 11.44 -0.10
N GLU A 188 -0.83 10.28 -0.37
CA GLU A 188 0.20 10.09 -1.39
C GLU A 188 -0.32 9.30 -2.58
N ALA A 189 0.16 9.63 -3.79
CA ALA A 189 -0.20 8.89 -5.00
C ALA A 189 0.26 7.42 -4.90
N PHE A 190 -0.67 6.49 -5.05
CA PHE A 190 -0.41 5.07 -5.06
C PHE A 190 -0.14 4.59 -6.48
N PHE A 191 0.85 3.71 -6.68
CA PHE A 191 1.28 3.23 -8.00
C PHE A 191 1.48 4.36 -9.02
N SER A 192 2.21 5.41 -8.64
CA SER A 192 2.48 6.57 -9.50
C SER A 192 1.22 7.29 -10.03
N GLY A 193 0.07 7.17 -9.31
CA GLY A 193 -1.20 7.79 -9.67
C GLY A 193 -2.01 7.03 -10.72
N ASP A 194 -1.57 5.86 -11.17
CA ASP A 194 -2.35 5.05 -12.08
C ASP A 194 -3.55 4.40 -11.38
N LYS A 195 -4.77 4.87 -11.73
CA LYS A 195 -6.03 4.41 -11.14
C LYS A 195 -6.25 2.91 -11.37
N LYS A 196 -5.96 2.43 -12.58
CA LYS A 196 -6.16 1.01 -12.93
C LYS A 196 -5.29 0.13 -12.05
N THR A 197 -4.00 0.44 -11.97
CA THR A 197 -3.05 -0.33 -11.15
C THR A 197 -3.43 -0.26 -9.66
N ALA A 198 -3.90 0.89 -9.16
CA ALA A 198 -4.37 1.00 -7.79
C ALA A 198 -5.60 0.12 -7.54
N LEU A 199 -6.61 0.16 -8.42
CA LEU A 199 -7.83 -0.63 -8.29
C LEU A 199 -7.58 -2.14 -8.35
N GLU A 200 -6.68 -2.59 -9.22
CA GLU A 200 -6.39 -3.99 -9.44
C GLU A 200 -5.37 -4.59 -8.46
N ASN A 201 -4.64 -3.77 -7.69
CA ASN A 201 -3.52 -4.26 -6.87
C ASN A 201 -3.50 -3.80 -5.41
N LEU A 202 -4.35 -2.83 -5.02
CA LEU A 202 -4.45 -2.44 -3.62
C LEU A 202 -5.38 -3.42 -2.88
N PRO A 203 -4.86 -4.20 -1.91
CA PRO A 203 -5.69 -5.16 -1.16
C PRO A 203 -6.80 -4.46 -0.40
N ALA A 204 -8.04 -4.96 -0.53
CA ALA A 204 -9.23 -4.37 0.07
C ALA A 204 -9.20 -4.39 1.61
N ASP A 205 -8.58 -5.40 2.20
CA ASP A 205 -8.45 -5.58 3.65
C ASP A 205 -7.50 -4.56 4.32
N LEU A 206 -6.71 -3.82 3.55
CA LEU A 206 -5.90 -2.70 4.03
C LEU A 206 -6.68 -1.39 4.09
N ILE A 207 -7.88 -1.36 3.52
CA ILE A 207 -8.68 -0.14 3.40
C ILE A 207 -9.66 -0.09 4.55
N SER A 208 -9.50 0.89 5.44
CA SER A 208 -10.45 1.14 6.51
C SER A 208 -11.56 2.11 6.09
N LYS A 209 -11.21 3.12 5.29
CA LYS A 209 -12.13 4.15 4.82
C LYS A 209 -11.76 4.61 3.42
N LEU A 210 -12.78 4.90 2.58
CA LEU A 210 -12.64 5.66 1.34
C LEU A 210 -13.16 7.07 1.60
N LYS A 211 -12.40 8.07 1.13
CA LYS A 211 -12.80 9.48 1.20
C LYS A 211 -12.92 10.02 -0.22
N VAL A 212 -14.10 10.53 -0.55
CA VAL A 212 -14.36 11.20 -1.83
C VAL A 212 -14.58 12.68 -1.56
N TYR A 213 -13.79 13.52 -2.18
CA TYR A 213 -13.84 14.98 -2.01
C TYR A 213 -13.36 15.69 -3.27
N ASP A 214 -13.77 16.94 -3.45
CA ASP A 214 -13.32 17.78 -4.54
C ASP A 214 -11.91 18.30 -4.26
N LYS A 215 -11.02 18.14 -5.25
CA LYS A 215 -9.67 18.68 -5.19
C LYS A 215 -9.74 20.19 -5.36
N LYS A 216 -9.59 20.95 -4.28
CA LYS A 216 -9.48 22.42 -4.38
C LYS A 216 -8.18 22.78 -5.07
N SER A 217 -8.26 23.54 -6.16
CA SER A 217 -7.10 24.17 -6.79
C SER A 217 -6.43 25.10 -5.77
N LYS A 218 -5.11 24.97 -5.62
CA LYS A 218 -4.30 25.93 -4.85
C LYS A 218 -4.09 27.19 -5.66
#